data_e56f5d372e8965bce0d251a0cd467177
#
_entry.id   e56f5d372e8965bce0d251a0cd467177
#
_cell.length_a   1.000
_cell.length_b   1.000
_cell.length_c   1.000
_cell.angle_alpha   90.00
_cell.angle_beta   90.00
_cell.angle_gamma   90.00
#
_symmetry.space_group_name_H-M   'P 1'
#
loop_
_entity.id
_entity.type
_entity.pdbx_description
1 polymer ?
#
loop_
_entity_poly.entity_id
_entity_poly.type
_entity_poly.pdbx_seq_one_letter_code
_entity_poly.pdbx_strand_id
1 'polypeptide(L)'
;MADEEEKTEEPTSKKLEDAKNEGNVNKSMEVTGATILFFGSLYLLFFSSFSLIEIKKLMMFSYGFIGQELDSTIFFTITYTVTLTLLKALAPLFILVIILAMATNWMQFGFVTVPLKFDLQKLDPIKGIQNIFGFKKLIEALKLTLKLTIIMVVMFILFILTNKEFLMMMNQETTATINTMLQLSIYFILAILFILIIFAIIDFYFSRHYYMKSLRMSKQEIKDEFKNMEGDPQVKGRIRRIQMQMAQKRMMSSVPDADV
;
A
#
# COMPACT_ATOMS: atom_id res chain seq x y z
N MET A 1 15.42 37.78 1.73
CA MET A 1 14.72 36.80 2.58
C MET A 1 13.26 37.00 2.23
N ALA A 2 12.77 36.21 1.28
CA ALA A 2 11.34 36.21 0.95
C ALA A 2 10.64 35.49 2.10
N ASP A 3 9.60 36.09 2.66
CA ASP A 3 8.73 35.51 3.66
C ASP A 3 8.34 34.10 3.20
N GLU A 4 8.80 33.06 3.90
CA GLU A 4 8.20 31.75 3.83
C GLU A 4 6.79 31.92 4.43
N GLU A 5 5.83 32.28 3.59
CA GLU A 5 4.41 32.30 3.98
C GLU A 5 4.10 30.92 4.58
N GLU A 6 3.73 30.88 5.84
CA GLU A 6 3.37 29.64 6.51
C GLU A 6 2.26 28.94 5.75
N LYS A 7 2.53 27.72 5.31
CA LYS A 7 1.55 26.88 4.62
C LYS A 7 0.51 26.35 5.61
N THR A 8 -0.49 27.16 5.90
CA THR A 8 -1.53 26.88 6.89
C THR A 8 -2.82 26.38 6.29
N GLU A 9 -3.10 26.73 5.02
CA GLU A 9 -4.37 26.45 4.36
C GLU A 9 -4.45 25.00 3.86
N GLU A 10 -5.66 24.46 3.81
CA GLU A 10 -5.89 23.12 3.26
C GLU A 10 -5.68 23.09 1.74
N PRO A 11 -5.17 21.96 1.19
CA PRO A 11 -4.98 21.83 -0.26
C PRO A 11 -6.30 21.89 -1.01
N THR A 12 -6.30 22.57 -2.16
CA THR A 12 -7.44 22.60 -3.07
C THR A 12 -7.66 21.22 -3.70
N SER A 13 -8.85 20.99 -4.27
CA SER A 13 -9.16 19.78 -5.03
C SER A 13 -8.20 19.58 -6.22
N LYS A 14 -7.82 20.67 -6.88
CA LYS A 14 -6.86 20.65 -7.99
C LYS A 14 -5.47 20.23 -7.53
N LYS A 15 -4.99 20.79 -6.42
CA LYS A 15 -3.69 20.41 -5.83
C LYS A 15 -3.63 18.93 -5.47
N LEU A 16 -4.76 18.38 -4.96
CA LEU A 16 -4.89 16.95 -4.66
C LEU A 16 -4.87 16.10 -5.94
N GLU A 17 -5.53 16.55 -6.99
CA GLU A 17 -5.56 15.89 -8.30
C GLU A 17 -4.19 15.91 -8.96
N ASP A 18 -3.52 17.06 -8.97
CA ASP A 18 -2.17 17.23 -9.51
C ASP A 18 -1.17 16.32 -8.76
N ALA A 19 -1.22 16.29 -7.44
CA ALA A 19 -0.41 15.39 -6.63
C ALA A 19 -0.68 13.91 -6.98
N LYS A 20 -1.95 13.55 -7.18
CA LYS A 20 -2.33 12.20 -7.61
C LYS A 20 -1.80 11.86 -9.00
N ASN A 21 -1.86 12.79 -9.96
CA ASN A 21 -1.34 12.63 -11.32
C ASN A 21 0.19 12.54 -11.36
N GLU A 22 0.87 13.11 -10.37
CA GLU A 22 2.32 12.96 -10.16
C GLU A 22 2.71 11.66 -9.46
N GLY A 23 1.73 10.87 -8.98
CA GLY A 23 1.94 9.63 -8.24
C GLY A 23 2.19 9.84 -6.74
N ASN A 24 2.04 11.07 -6.26
CA ASN A 24 2.10 11.37 -4.83
C ASN A 24 0.70 11.11 -4.22
N VAL A 25 0.54 9.94 -3.61
CA VAL A 25 -0.75 9.47 -3.07
C VAL A 25 -0.63 9.12 -1.59
N ASN A 26 -1.75 9.23 -0.87
CA ASN A 26 -1.83 8.75 0.50
C ASN A 26 -1.84 7.22 0.54
N LYS A 27 -0.72 6.62 0.91
CA LYS A 27 -0.56 5.16 1.00
C LYS A 27 -0.04 4.76 2.38
N SER A 28 -0.79 3.91 3.06
CA SER A 28 -0.32 3.21 4.26
C SER A 28 0.11 1.78 3.89
N MET A 29 1.38 1.47 4.09
CA MET A 29 1.91 0.11 3.88
C MET A 29 1.41 -0.85 4.97
N GLU A 30 1.15 -0.36 6.18
CA GLU A 30 0.64 -1.15 7.30
C GLU A 30 -0.76 -1.69 7.01
N VAL A 31 -1.64 -0.88 6.39
CA VAL A 31 -2.97 -1.33 5.97
C VAL A 31 -2.87 -2.44 4.93
N THR A 32 -2.02 -2.26 3.92
CA THR A 32 -1.82 -3.27 2.88
C THR A 32 -1.26 -4.56 3.48
N GLY A 33 -0.26 -4.47 4.35
CA GLY A 33 0.34 -5.62 5.03
C GLY A 33 -0.66 -6.36 5.93
N ALA A 34 -1.41 -5.62 6.76
CA ALA A 34 -2.42 -6.19 7.66
C ALA A 34 -3.54 -6.89 6.87
N THR A 35 -4.00 -6.31 5.76
CA THR A 35 -5.01 -6.92 4.88
C THR A 35 -4.51 -8.23 4.27
N ILE A 36 -3.30 -8.24 3.73
CA ILE A 36 -2.70 -9.43 3.13
C ILE A 36 -2.52 -10.53 4.19
N LEU A 37 -2.01 -10.19 5.38
CA LEU A 37 -1.82 -11.15 6.45
C LEU A 37 -3.14 -11.68 7.00
N PHE A 38 -4.16 -10.84 7.13
CA PHE A 38 -5.48 -11.25 7.58
C PHE A 38 -6.13 -12.25 6.61
N PHE A 39 -6.27 -11.89 5.35
CA PHE A 39 -6.88 -12.78 4.36
C PHE A 39 -5.99 -13.97 3.99
N GLY A 40 -4.67 -13.80 4.01
CA GLY A 40 -3.72 -14.89 3.83
C GLY A 40 -3.81 -15.94 4.95
N SER A 41 -3.97 -15.52 6.19
CA SER A 41 -4.18 -16.45 7.31
C SER A 41 -5.54 -17.15 7.24
N LEU A 42 -6.60 -16.46 6.82
CA LEU A 42 -7.90 -17.07 6.55
C LEU A 42 -7.80 -18.12 5.43
N TYR A 43 -7.09 -17.81 4.35
CA TYR A 43 -6.83 -18.79 3.29
C TYR A 43 -6.13 -20.03 3.84
N LEU A 44 -5.10 -19.87 4.64
CA LEU A 44 -4.39 -21.00 5.25
C LEU A 44 -5.27 -21.80 6.22
N LEU A 45 -6.16 -21.15 6.95
CA LEU A 45 -7.09 -21.85 7.87
C LEU A 45 -8.14 -22.67 7.13
N PHE A 46 -8.72 -22.14 6.04
CA PHE A 46 -9.84 -22.78 5.37
C PHE A 46 -9.47 -23.57 4.12
N PHE A 47 -8.42 -23.20 3.42
CA PHE A 47 -8.06 -23.75 2.11
C PHE A 47 -6.68 -24.42 2.05
N SER A 48 -5.98 -24.56 3.19
CA SER A 48 -4.67 -25.23 3.24
C SER A 48 -4.70 -26.69 2.78
N SER A 49 -5.84 -27.36 2.87
CA SER A 49 -6.00 -28.75 2.45
C SER A 49 -5.57 -29.00 1.00
N PHE A 50 -5.85 -28.08 0.09
CA PHE A 50 -5.40 -28.16 -1.30
C PHE A 50 -3.88 -28.20 -1.40
N SER A 51 -3.20 -27.24 -0.79
CA SER A 51 -1.73 -27.14 -0.79
C SER A 51 -1.08 -28.34 -0.08
N LEU A 52 -1.68 -28.80 1.01
CA LEU A 52 -1.22 -29.99 1.76
C LEU A 52 -1.32 -31.27 0.92
N ILE A 53 -2.41 -31.44 0.16
CA ILE A 53 -2.55 -32.60 -0.74
C ILE A 53 -1.46 -32.61 -1.81
N GLU A 54 -1.17 -31.47 -2.43
CA GLU A 54 -0.12 -31.37 -3.45
C GLU A 54 1.28 -31.62 -2.84
N ILE A 55 1.56 -31.07 -1.66
CA ILE A 55 2.82 -31.35 -0.94
C ILE A 55 2.92 -32.84 -0.58
N LYS A 56 1.85 -33.47 -0.10
CA LYS A 56 1.83 -34.91 0.21
C LYS A 56 2.12 -35.76 -1.04
N LYS A 57 1.50 -35.41 -2.20
CA LYS A 57 1.81 -36.10 -3.47
C LYS A 57 3.29 -35.96 -3.84
N LEU A 58 3.86 -34.78 -3.64
CA LEU A 58 5.28 -34.52 -3.87
C LEU A 58 6.18 -35.39 -2.98
N MET A 59 5.86 -35.47 -1.69
CA MET A 59 6.59 -36.35 -0.77
C MET A 59 6.52 -37.81 -1.19
N MET A 60 5.32 -38.31 -1.54
CA MET A 60 5.14 -39.69 -2.01
C MET A 60 5.91 -39.95 -3.31
N PHE A 61 5.91 -39.00 -4.23
CA PHE A 61 6.70 -39.08 -5.47
C PHE A 61 8.21 -39.14 -5.16
N SER A 62 8.69 -38.28 -4.26
CA SER A 62 10.12 -38.25 -3.89
C SER A 62 10.57 -39.54 -3.22
N TYR A 63 9.73 -40.16 -2.39
CA TYR A 63 10.04 -41.46 -1.75
C TYR A 63 10.18 -42.60 -2.76
N GLY A 64 9.55 -42.52 -3.93
CA GLY A 64 9.69 -43.51 -5.00
C GLY A 64 11.08 -43.61 -5.60
N PHE A 65 11.94 -42.62 -5.36
CA PHE A 65 13.34 -42.64 -5.85
C PHE A 65 14.37 -43.11 -4.82
N ILE A 66 13.93 -43.47 -3.62
CA ILE A 66 14.85 -43.96 -2.59
C ILE A 66 15.45 -45.29 -3.06
N GLY A 67 16.78 -45.35 -3.11
CA GLY A 67 17.53 -46.52 -3.54
C GLY A 67 17.76 -46.65 -5.06
N GLN A 68 17.31 -45.66 -5.85
CA GLN A 68 17.60 -45.58 -7.29
C GLN A 68 18.92 -44.81 -7.54
N GLU A 69 19.69 -45.20 -8.55
CA GLU A 69 20.84 -44.42 -9.01
C GLU A 69 20.38 -43.13 -9.68
N LEU A 70 20.98 -42.02 -9.33
CA LEU A 70 20.66 -40.71 -9.89
C LEU A 70 21.25 -40.60 -11.30
N ASP A 71 20.42 -40.86 -12.32
CA ASP A 71 20.71 -40.55 -13.71
C ASP A 71 20.19 -39.15 -14.07
N SER A 72 20.74 -38.58 -15.15
CA SER A 72 20.31 -37.26 -15.65
C SER A 72 18.81 -37.17 -15.91
N THR A 73 18.21 -38.24 -16.45
CA THR A 73 16.76 -38.31 -16.72
C THR A 73 15.93 -38.23 -15.42
N ILE A 74 16.34 -38.98 -14.41
CA ILE A 74 15.70 -38.96 -13.10
C ILE A 74 15.84 -37.58 -12.45
N PHE A 75 17.01 -36.96 -12.53
CA PHE A 75 17.24 -35.61 -12.01
C PHE A 75 16.32 -34.57 -12.66
N PHE A 76 16.21 -34.56 -14.00
CA PHE A 76 15.32 -33.64 -14.69
C PHE A 76 13.84 -33.91 -14.34
N THR A 77 13.44 -35.19 -14.27
CA THR A 77 12.06 -35.56 -13.89
C THR A 77 11.70 -35.10 -12.49
N ILE A 78 12.58 -35.30 -11.53
CA ILE A 78 12.39 -34.83 -10.15
C ILE A 78 12.29 -33.31 -10.14
N THR A 79 13.25 -32.60 -10.73
CA THR A 79 13.29 -31.13 -10.73
C THR A 79 12.03 -30.55 -11.37
N TYR A 80 11.61 -31.07 -12.52
CA TYR A 80 10.39 -30.64 -13.18
C TYR A 80 9.13 -30.87 -12.33
N THR A 81 8.97 -32.07 -11.79
CA THR A 81 7.80 -32.43 -10.96
C THR A 81 7.75 -31.63 -9.67
N VAL A 82 8.89 -31.47 -9.00
CA VAL A 82 9.00 -30.62 -7.78
C VAL A 82 8.58 -29.19 -8.09
N THR A 83 9.15 -28.60 -9.15
CA THR A 83 8.86 -27.20 -9.52
C THR A 83 7.38 -27.00 -9.86
N LEU A 84 6.80 -27.88 -10.69
CA LEU A 84 5.38 -27.78 -11.05
C LEU A 84 4.45 -27.98 -9.85
N THR A 85 4.76 -28.94 -8.97
CA THR A 85 3.93 -29.22 -7.81
C THR A 85 3.98 -28.07 -6.80
N LEU A 86 5.17 -27.50 -6.55
CA LEU A 86 5.31 -26.31 -5.71
C LEU A 86 4.58 -25.11 -6.30
N LEU A 87 4.69 -24.87 -7.59
CA LEU A 87 3.93 -23.81 -8.26
C LEU A 87 2.41 -24.02 -8.09
N LYS A 88 1.91 -25.23 -8.31
CA LYS A 88 0.48 -25.55 -8.12
C LYS A 88 0.03 -25.36 -6.66
N ALA A 89 0.83 -25.82 -5.70
CA ALA A 89 0.51 -25.72 -4.28
C ALA A 89 0.48 -24.27 -3.78
N LEU A 90 1.37 -23.43 -4.29
CA LEU A 90 1.53 -22.04 -3.83
C LEU A 90 0.78 -21.01 -4.69
N ALA A 91 0.50 -21.32 -5.95
CA ALA A 91 -0.12 -20.37 -6.89
C ALA A 91 -1.41 -19.74 -6.37
N PRO A 92 -2.37 -20.46 -5.75
CA PRO A 92 -3.60 -19.85 -5.26
C PRO A 92 -3.33 -18.79 -4.18
N LEU A 93 -2.36 -19.05 -3.28
CA LEU A 93 -1.96 -18.09 -2.25
C LEU A 93 -1.30 -16.86 -2.88
N PHE A 94 -0.38 -17.02 -3.83
CA PHE A 94 0.27 -15.89 -4.51
C PHE A 94 -0.74 -15.06 -5.31
N ILE A 95 -1.67 -15.69 -6.02
CA ILE A 95 -2.74 -14.99 -6.75
C ILE A 95 -3.59 -14.18 -5.77
N LEU A 96 -3.99 -14.78 -4.64
CA LEU A 96 -4.74 -14.08 -3.59
C LEU A 96 -3.97 -12.86 -3.08
N VAL A 97 -2.69 -13.00 -2.76
CA VAL A 97 -1.83 -11.90 -2.27
C VAL A 97 -1.75 -10.77 -3.29
N ILE A 98 -1.57 -11.07 -4.57
CA ILE A 98 -1.51 -10.07 -5.64
C ILE A 98 -2.84 -9.32 -5.74
N ILE A 99 -3.97 -10.04 -5.76
CA ILE A 99 -5.31 -9.45 -5.83
C ILE A 99 -5.56 -8.55 -4.63
N LEU A 100 -5.24 -9.01 -3.42
CA LEU A 100 -5.41 -8.24 -2.19
C LEU A 100 -4.52 -6.99 -2.16
N ALA A 101 -3.27 -7.10 -2.59
CA ALA A 101 -2.36 -5.98 -2.67
C ALA A 101 -2.88 -4.90 -3.64
N MET A 102 -3.38 -5.31 -4.81
CA MET A 102 -3.98 -4.39 -5.78
C MET A 102 -5.27 -3.77 -5.24
N ALA A 103 -6.19 -4.59 -4.73
CA ALA A 103 -7.47 -4.13 -4.22
C ALA A 103 -7.29 -3.14 -3.05
N THR A 104 -6.42 -3.46 -2.09
CA THR A 104 -6.17 -2.59 -0.94
C THR A 104 -5.56 -1.25 -1.35
N ASN A 105 -4.63 -1.24 -2.31
CA ASN A 105 -4.09 0.01 -2.85
C ASN A 105 -5.17 0.82 -3.58
N TRP A 106 -6.01 0.18 -4.41
CA TRP A 106 -7.13 0.86 -5.07
C TRP A 106 -8.14 1.46 -4.09
N MET A 107 -8.41 0.77 -2.99
CA MET A 107 -9.30 1.30 -1.94
C MET A 107 -8.70 2.50 -1.21
N GLN A 108 -7.37 2.59 -1.07
CA GLN A 108 -6.71 3.69 -0.36
C GLN A 108 -6.66 4.98 -1.18
N PHE A 109 -6.33 4.92 -2.47
CA PHE A 109 -6.09 6.13 -3.28
C PHE A 109 -6.74 6.10 -4.67
N GLY A 110 -7.51 5.04 -4.99
CA GLY A 110 -8.16 4.86 -6.28
C GLY A 110 -7.19 4.48 -7.39
N PHE A 111 -7.68 4.53 -8.63
CA PHE A 111 -6.85 4.24 -9.80
C PHE A 111 -5.96 5.44 -10.14
N VAL A 112 -4.67 5.20 -10.31
CA VAL A 112 -3.68 6.21 -10.63
C VAL A 112 -2.81 5.72 -11.78
N THR A 113 -2.76 6.49 -12.87
CA THR A 113 -1.87 6.24 -14.00
C THR A 113 -0.81 7.34 -14.03
N VAL A 114 0.43 6.97 -13.78
CA VAL A 114 1.55 7.92 -13.82
C VAL A 114 2.43 7.57 -15.02
N PRO A 115 2.77 8.54 -15.88
CA PRO A 115 3.72 8.30 -16.96
C PRO A 115 5.09 7.95 -16.38
N LEU A 116 5.75 6.95 -16.95
CA LEU A 116 7.10 6.57 -16.57
C LEU A 116 8.06 7.73 -16.88
N LYS A 117 8.52 8.41 -15.83
CA LYS A 117 9.56 9.43 -15.93
C LYS A 117 10.88 8.85 -15.42
N PHE A 118 11.85 8.73 -16.30
CA PHE A 118 13.22 8.36 -15.91
C PHE A 118 13.92 9.59 -15.33
N ASP A 119 13.96 9.66 -14.01
CA ASP A 119 14.61 10.75 -13.28
C ASP A 119 15.92 10.24 -12.68
N LEU A 120 17.03 10.53 -13.38
CA LEU A 120 18.38 10.15 -12.94
C LEU A 120 18.79 10.83 -11.62
N GLN A 121 18.15 11.94 -11.25
CA GLN A 121 18.44 12.63 -9.97
C GLN A 121 17.99 11.79 -8.75
N LYS A 122 17.07 10.84 -8.95
CA LYS A 122 16.66 9.89 -7.88
C LYS A 122 17.73 8.83 -7.58
N LEU A 123 18.72 8.67 -8.44
CA LEU A 123 19.85 7.75 -8.25
C LEU A 123 21.03 8.40 -7.48
N ASP A 124 20.90 9.66 -7.04
CA ASP A 124 21.94 10.37 -6.28
C ASP A 124 22.12 9.69 -4.90
N PRO A 125 23.29 9.05 -4.64
CA PRO A 125 23.54 8.34 -3.40
C PRO A 125 23.63 9.27 -2.19
N ILE A 126 24.03 10.53 -2.38
CA ILE A 126 24.16 11.52 -1.29
C ILE A 126 22.78 11.90 -0.76
N LYS A 127 21.84 12.19 -1.67
CA LYS A 127 20.42 12.44 -1.31
C LYS A 127 19.77 11.19 -0.70
N GLY A 128 20.14 10.00 -1.17
CA GLY A 128 19.70 8.73 -0.60
C GLY A 128 20.10 8.60 0.88
N ILE A 129 21.35 8.85 1.21
CA ILE A 129 21.85 8.79 2.60
C ILE A 129 21.15 9.83 3.49
N GLN A 130 21.03 11.08 3.03
CA GLN A 130 20.33 12.13 3.78
C GLN A 130 18.86 11.76 4.06
N ASN A 131 18.18 11.12 3.11
CA ASN A 131 16.81 10.65 3.30
C ASN A 131 16.71 9.51 4.32
N ILE A 132 17.72 8.62 4.41
CA ILE A 132 17.76 7.53 5.39
C ILE A 132 17.90 8.06 6.81
N PHE A 133 18.76 9.08 7.02
CA PHE A 133 19.00 9.68 8.33
C PHE A 133 18.04 10.85 8.66
N GLY A 134 17.05 11.10 7.80
CA GLY A 134 16.05 12.14 8.03
C GLY A 134 15.18 11.85 9.27
N PHE A 135 14.77 12.90 9.99
CA PHE A 135 13.92 12.83 11.19
C PHE A 135 12.64 12.01 10.97
N LYS A 136 12.06 12.07 9.76
CA LYS A 136 10.91 11.25 9.36
C LYS A 136 11.20 9.76 9.44
N LYS A 137 12.38 9.34 8.97
CA LYS A 137 12.80 7.93 9.01
C LYS A 137 13.10 7.43 10.42
N LEU A 138 13.60 8.32 11.29
CA LEU A 138 13.78 8.01 12.71
C LEU A 138 12.41 7.72 13.38
N ILE A 139 11.39 8.52 13.10
CA ILE A 139 10.03 8.29 13.61
C ILE A 139 9.46 6.97 13.07
N GLU A 140 9.66 6.67 11.78
CA GLU A 140 9.24 5.39 11.19
C GLU A 140 9.94 4.20 11.87
N ALA A 141 11.26 4.29 12.12
CA ALA A 141 12.01 3.27 12.84
C ALA A 141 11.51 3.08 14.27
N LEU A 142 11.22 4.17 14.99
CA LEU A 142 10.69 4.11 16.35
C LEU A 142 9.31 3.44 16.39
N LYS A 143 8.42 3.74 15.43
CA LYS A 143 7.12 3.06 15.30
C LYS A 143 7.28 1.55 15.07
N LEU A 144 8.21 1.15 14.18
CA LEU A 144 8.49 -0.26 13.90
C LEU A 144 9.04 -0.97 15.14
N THR A 145 9.98 -0.36 15.86
CA THR A 145 10.55 -0.91 17.09
C THR A 145 9.46 -1.08 18.16
N LEU A 146 8.60 -0.07 18.35
CA LEU A 146 7.49 -0.15 19.29
C LEU A 146 6.52 -1.28 18.93
N LYS A 147 6.17 -1.41 17.65
CA LYS A 147 5.31 -2.49 17.17
C LYS A 147 5.90 -3.86 17.45
N LEU A 148 7.19 -4.07 17.11
CA LEU A 148 7.87 -5.33 17.37
C LEU A 148 7.93 -5.64 18.87
N THR A 149 8.21 -4.65 19.71
CA THR A 149 8.25 -4.80 21.16
C THR A 149 6.88 -5.26 21.71
N ILE A 150 5.79 -4.62 21.25
CA ILE A 150 4.43 -5.00 21.67
C ILE A 150 4.09 -6.43 21.22
N ILE A 151 4.42 -6.79 19.97
CA ILE A 151 4.22 -8.16 19.48
C ILE A 151 5.00 -9.15 20.34
N MET A 152 6.28 -8.90 20.61
CA MET A 152 7.10 -9.78 21.46
C MET A 152 6.54 -9.94 22.86
N VAL A 153 6.09 -8.86 23.50
CA VAL A 153 5.50 -8.91 24.84
C VAL A 153 4.20 -9.72 24.83
N VAL A 154 3.32 -9.50 23.87
CA VAL A 154 2.06 -10.24 23.77
C VAL A 154 2.32 -11.72 23.50
N MET A 155 3.25 -12.03 22.59
CA MET A 155 3.64 -13.42 22.30
C MET A 155 4.24 -14.12 23.54
N PHE A 156 5.05 -13.40 24.32
CA PHE A 156 5.61 -13.93 25.56
C PHE A 156 4.53 -14.19 26.62
N ILE A 157 3.57 -13.29 26.76
CA ILE A 157 2.41 -13.47 27.67
C ILE A 157 1.59 -14.68 27.22
N LEU A 158 1.28 -14.81 25.92
CA LEU A 158 0.56 -15.98 25.39
C LEU A 158 1.33 -17.28 25.65
N PHE A 159 2.64 -17.27 25.45
CA PHE A 159 3.47 -18.44 25.74
C PHE A 159 3.41 -18.87 27.21
N ILE A 160 3.43 -17.90 28.14
CA ILE A 160 3.27 -18.20 29.57
C ILE A 160 1.87 -18.76 29.86
N LEU A 161 0.82 -18.20 29.27
CA LEU A 161 -0.56 -18.63 29.47
C LEU A 161 -0.82 -20.04 28.94
N THR A 162 -0.18 -20.39 27.81
CA THR A 162 -0.35 -21.67 27.13
C THR A 162 0.73 -22.69 27.43
N ASN A 163 1.59 -22.42 28.41
CA ASN A 163 2.72 -23.29 28.77
C ASN A 163 2.26 -24.68 29.21
N LYS A 164 1.12 -24.81 29.92
CA LYS A 164 0.56 -26.09 30.33
C LYS A 164 0.21 -26.98 29.15
N GLU A 165 -0.39 -26.42 28.12
CA GLU A 165 -0.76 -27.10 26.89
C GLU A 165 0.50 -27.62 26.17
N PHE A 166 1.56 -26.80 26.11
CA PHE A 166 2.85 -27.22 25.54
C PHE A 166 3.46 -28.41 26.31
N LEU A 167 3.41 -28.40 27.63
CA LEU A 167 3.91 -29.52 28.44
C LEU A 167 3.04 -30.78 28.30
N MET A 168 1.72 -30.61 28.20
CA MET A 168 0.80 -31.73 28.00
C MET A 168 0.99 -32.45 26.66
N MET A 169 1.42 -31.73 25.60
CA MET A 169 1.73 -32.35 24.31
C MET A 169 2.77 -33.43 24.36
N MET A 170 3.72 -33.38 25.31
CA MET A 170 4.78 -34.38 25.45
C MET A 170 4.24 -35.76 25.83
N ASN A 171 3.05 -35.82 26.43
CA ASN A 171 2.42 -37.05 26.91
C ASN A 171 1.16 -37.43 26.13
N GLN A 172 0.86 -36.74 25.03
CA GLN A 172 -0.31 -37.00 24.20
C GLN A 172 0.02 -37.88 23.00
N GLU A 173 -0.99 -38.55 22.47
CA GLU A 173 -0.90 -39.23 21.17
C GLU A 173 -0.64 -38.26 20.04
N THR A 174 0.00 -38.70 18.97
CA THR A 174 0.41 -37.85 17.82
C THR A 174 -0.76 -37.04 17.23
N THR A 175 -1.93 -37.65 17.13
CA THR A 175 -3.12 -36.97 16.60
C THR A 175 -3.64 -35.85 17.50
N ALA A 176 -3.65 -36.09 18.80
CA ALA A 176 -4.02 -35.12 19.82
C ALA A 176 -3.01 -33.95 19.86
N THR A 177 -1.71 -34.26 19.79
CA THR A 177 -0.63 -33.28 19.73
C THR A 177 -0.79 -32.33 18.51
N ILE A 178 -1.07 -32.89 17.32
CA ILE A 178 -1.29 -32.08 16.11
C ILE A 178 -2.47 -31.13 16.29
N ASN A 179 -3.58 -31.63 16.84
CA ASN A 179 -4.77 -30.79 17.07
C ASN A 179 -4.49 -29.66 18.08
N THR A 180 -3.78 -29.94 19.16
CA THR A 180 -3.37 -28.95 20.16
C THR A 180 -2.43 -27.90 19.53
N MET A 181 -1.46 -28.33 18.71
CA MET A 181 -0.58 -27.42 17.96
C MET A 181 -1.35 -26.49 17.03
N LEU A 182 -2.34 -27.03 16.30
CA LEU A 182 -3.18 -26.23 15.43
C LEU A 182 -4.00 -25.18 16.21
N GLN A 183 -4.60 -25.58 17.32
CA GLN A 183 -5.35 -24.65 18.18
C GLN A 183 -4.46 -23.53 18.72
N LEU A 184 -3.29 -23.86 19.26
CA LEU A 184 -2.33 -22.88 19.75
C LEU A 184 -1.88 -21.94 18.62
N SER A 185 -1.56 -22.50 17.45
CA SER A 185 -1.17 -21.69 16.28
C SER A 185 -2.26 -20.67 15.91
N ILE A 186 -3.53 -21.07 15.97
CA ILE A 186 -4.67 -20.17 15.72
C ILE A 186 -4.70 -19.02 16.74
N TYR A 187 -4.54 -19.32 18.05
CA TYR A 187 -4.51 -18.27 19.07
C TYR A 187 -3.37 -17.28 18.86
N PHE A 188 -2.17 -17.76 18.54
CA PHE A 188 -1.02 -16.91 18.26
C PHE A 188 -1.24 -16.05 17.01
N ILE A 189 -1.76 -16.64 15.92
CA ILE A 189 -2.07 -15.91 14.69
C ILE A 189 -3.12 -14.82 14.93
N LEU A 190 -4.21 -15.14 15.64
CA LEU A 190 -5.27 -14.17 15.94
C LEU A 190 -4.75 -13.02 16.80
N ALA A 191 -3.90 -13.28 17.77
CA ALA A 191 -3.30 -12.23 18.59
C ALA A 191 -2.41 -11.29 17.77
N ILE A 192 -1.57 -11.85 16.89
CA ILE A 192 -0.74 -11.04 15.98
C ILE A 192 -1.62 -10.21 15.05
N LEU A 193 -2.63 -10.82 14.43
CA LEU A 193 -3.54 -10.12 13.53
C LEU A 193 -4.26 -8.98 14.23
N PHE A 194 -4.73 -9.18 15.45
CA PHE A 194 -5.39 -8.14 16.24
C PHE A 194 -4.46 -6.94 16.47
N ILE A 195 -3.21 -7.18 16.84
CA ILE A 195 -2.21 -6.12 17.01
C ILE A 195 -1.96 -5.41 15.69
N LEU A 196 -1.76 -6.15 14.60
CA LEU A 196 -1.49 -5.58 13.27
C LEU A 196 -2.64 -4.71 12.77
N ILE A 197 -3.89 -5.12 13.00
CA ILE A 197 -5.08 -4.33 12.62
C ILE A 197 -5.10 -2.99 13.38
N ILE A 198 -4.83 -3.00 14.70
CA ILE A 198 -4.76 -1.77 15.49
C ILE A 198 -3.68 -0.83 14.92
N PHE A 199 -2.47 -1.36 14.67
CA PHE A 199 -1.39 -0.56 14.09
C PHE A 199 -1.73 -0.05 12.69
N ALA A 200 -2.39 -0.85 11.86
CA ALA A 200 -2.83 -0.44 10.53
C ALA A 200 -3.82 0.72 10.58
N ILE A 201 -4.80 0.68 11.50
CA ILE A 201 -5.76 1.76 11.70
C ILE A 201 -5.04 3.04 12.14
N ILE A 202 -4.17 2.94 13.14
CA ILE A 202 -3.38 4.08 13.63
C ILE A 202 -2.53 4.66 12.50
N ASP A 203 -1.80 3.82 11.76
CA ASP A 203 -0.93 4.27 10.67
C ASP A 203 -1.70 4.91 9.52
N PHE A 204 -2.91 4.40 9.21
CA PHE A 204 -3.79 5.00 8.20
C PHE A 204 -4.12 6.46 8.52
N TYR A 205 -4.51 6.76 9.77
CA TYR A 205 -4.82 8.12 10.18
C TYR A 205 -3.57 9.01 10.18
N PHE A 206 -2.45 8.53 10.68
CA PHE A 206 -1.19 9.27 10.65
C PHE A 206 -0.72 9.54 9.22
N SER A 207 -0.73 8.53 8.36
CA SER A 207 -0.34 8.65 6.95
C SER A 207 -1.19 9.69 6.23
N ARG A 208 -2.52 9.67 6.45
CA ARG A 208 -3.45 10.65 5.89
C ARG A 208 -3.18 12.06 6.42
N HIS A 209 -2.94 12.20 7.71
CA HIS A 209 -2.63 13.50 8.32
C HIS A 209 -1.33 14.08 7.74
N TYR A 210 -0.27 13.28 7.67
CA TYR A 210 1.01 13.72 7.10
C TYR A 210 0.90 14.04 5.61
N TYR A 211 0.15 13.27 4.85
CA TYR A 211 -0.10 13.53 3.45
C TYR A 211 -0.81 14.88 3.25
N MET A 212 -1.91 15.13 3.96
CA MET A 212 -2.62 16.40 3.88
C MET A 212 -1.73 17.56 4.33
N LYS A 213 -0.95 17.39 5.40
CA LYS A 213 0.00 18.39 5.88
C LYS A 213 1.08 18.72 4.84
N SER A 214 1.57 17.72 4.09
CA SER A 214 2.61 17.92 3.06
C SER A 214 2.10 18.67 1.83
N LEU A 215 0.78 18.69 1.61
CA LEU A 215 0.13 19.38 0.50
C LEU A 215 -0.47 20.72 0.89
N ARG A 216 -0.33 21.17 2.13
CA ARG A 216 -0.81 22.48 2.57
C ARG A 216 -0.27 23.60 1.71
N MET A 217 -1.09 24.64 1.54
CA MET A 217 -0.81 25.76 0.68
C MET A 217 -0.73 27.07 1.47
N SER A 218 -0.01 28.04 0.93
CA SER A 218 -0.11 29.42 1.40
C SER A 218 -1.36 30.11 0.84
N LYS A 219 -1.80 31.17 1.48
CA LYS A 219 -2.92 32.00 0.96
C LYS A 219 -2.65 32.55 -0.43
N GLN A 220 -1.36 32.83 -0.72
CA GLN A 220 -0.94 33.32 -2.02
C GLN A 220 -1.01 32.21 -3.09
N GLU A 221 -0.52 30.99 -2.75
CA GLU A 221 -0.61 29.83 -3.65
C GLU A 221 -2.07 29.54 -4.05
N ILE A 222 -3.01 29.61 -3.11
CA ILE A 222 -4.45 29.41 -3.41
C ILE A 222 -4.97 30.52 -4.35
N LYS A 223 -4.62 31.79 -4.10
CA LYS A 223 -5.03 32.91 -4.95
C LYS A 223 -4.52 32.76 -6.38
N ASP A 224 -3.27 32.35 -6.52
CA ASP A 224 -2.65 32.18 -7.84
C ASP A 224 -3.23 30.96 -8.57
N GLU A 225 -3.57 29.89 -7.86
CA GLU A 225 -4.25 28.74 -8.43
C GLU A 225 -5.66 29.10 -8.94
N PHE A 226 -6.44 29.86 -8.16
CA PHE A 226 -7.75 30.36 -8.61
C PHE A 226 -7.63 31.26 -9.84
N LYS A 227 -6.64 32.15 -9.88
CA LYS A 227 -6.38 33.00 -11.07
C LYS A 227 -6.04 32.13 -12.30
N ASN A 228 -5.26 31.06 -12.10
CA ASN A 228 -4.89 30.18 -13.20
C ASN A 228 -6.09 29.34 -13.71
N MET A 229 -7.03 28.98 -12.82
CA MET A 229 -8.23 28.22 -13.21
C MET A 229 -9.32 29.09 -13.87
N GLU A 230 -9.62 30.23 -13.27
CA GLU A 230 -10.74 31.09 -13.72
C GLU A 230 -10.31 32.21 -14.64
N GLY A 231 -9.01 32.44 -14.76
CA GLY A 231 -8.44 33.62 -15.41
C GLY A 231 -8.41 34.84 -14.47
N ASP A 232 -7.50 35.77 -14.72
CA ASP A 232 -7.40 37.00 -13.94
C ASP A 232 -8.69 37.83 -14.11
N PRO A 233 -9.42 38.17 -13.04
CA PRO A 233 -10.62 39.00 -13.10
C PRO A 233 -10.39 40.32 -13.81
N GLN A 234 -9.19 40.91 -13.70
CA GLN A 234 -8.81 42.12 -14.38
C GLN A 234 -8.73 41.93 -15.91
N VAL A 235 -8.14 40.82 -16.35
CA VAL A 235 -8.07 40.47 -17.79
C VAL A 235 -9.46 40.22 -18.34
N LYS A 236 -10.30 39.47 -17.62
CA LYS A 236 -11.70 39.21 -18.02
C LYS A 236 -12.53 40.49 -18.08
N GLY A 237 -12.34 41.39 -17.13
CA GLY A 237 -12.95 42.71 -17.14
C GLY A 237 -12.47 43.59 -18.31
N ARG A 238 -11.18 43.55 -18.67
CA ARG A 238 -10.60 44.24 -19.80
C ARG A 238 -11.13 43.72 -21.13
N ILE A 239 -11.19 42.41 -21.29
CA ILE A 239 -11.78 41.77 -22.50
C ILE A 239 -13.24 42.21 -22.66
N ARG A 240 -14.04 42.18 -21.57
CA ARG A 240 -15.45 42.60 -21.62
C ARG A 240 -15.61 44.08 -21.99
N ARG A 241 -14.74 44.96 -21.48
CA ARG A 241 -14.75 46.40 -21.89
C ARG A 241 -14.42 46.58 -23.37
N ILE A 242 -13.39 45.87 -23.87
CA ILE A 242 -13.02 45.94 -25.31
C ILE A 242 -14.15 45.41 -26.19
N GLN A 243 -14.78 44.28 -25.80
CA GLN A 243 -15.94 43.74 -26.53
C GLN A 243 -17.10 44.73 -26.56
N MET A 244 -17.39 45.42 -25.47
CA MET A 244 -18.43 46.44 -25.38
C MET A 244 -18.12 47.67 -26.27
N GLN A 245 -16.86 48.13 -26.29
CA GLN A 245 -16.40 49.18 -27.16
C GLN A 245 -16.50 48.81 -28.65
N MET A 246 -16.14 47.57 -29.00
CA MET A 246 -16.29 47.10 -30.38
C MET A 246 -17.76 46.98 -30.81
N ALA A 247 -18.64 46.52 -29.93
CA ALA A 247 -20.09 46.47 -30.19
C ALA A 247 -20.67 47.86 -30.38
N GLN A 248 -20.29 48.84 -29.55
CA GLN A 248 -20.69 50.25 -29.73
C GLN A 248 -20.18 50.84 -31.04
N LYS A 249 -18.92 50.59 -31.41
CA LYS A 249 -18.38 51.04 -32.70
C LYS A 249 -19.12 50.43 -33.89
N ARG A 250 -19.49 49.15 -33.85
CA ARG A 250 -20.30 48.50 -34.89
C ARG A 250 -21.71 49.10 -34.98
N MET A 251 -22.37 49.37 -33.86
CA MET A 251 -23.67 50.07 -33.87
C MET A 251 -23.57 51.49 -34.45
N MET A 252 -22.52 52.23 -34.06
CA MET A 252 -22.29 53.56 -34.63
C MET A 252 -21.98 53.59 -36.15
N SER A 253 -21.29 52.49 -36.61
CA SER A 253 -21.00 52.40 -38.06
C SER A 253 -22.23 52.05 -38.93
N SER A 254 -23.27 51.44 -38.31
CA SER A 254 -24.53 51.13 -39.00
C SER A 254 -25.58 52.27 -38.91
N VAL A 255 -25.33 53.33 -38.12
CA VAL A 255 -26.23 54.52 -38.03
C VAL A 255 -26.31 55.34 -39.31
N PRO A 256 -25.22 55.57 -40.11
CA PRO A 256 -25.31 56.30 -41.37
C PRO A 256 -26.15 55.61 -42.46
N ASP A 257 -26.30 54.27 -42.38
CA ASP A 257 -27.06 53.45 -43.34
C ASP A 257 -28.53 53.25 -42.92
N ALA A 258 -28.94 53.81 -41.79
CA ALA A 258 -30.35 53.79 -41.39
C ALA A 258 -31.11 54.95 -42.06
N ASP A 259 -31.88 54.60 -43.06
CA ASP A 259 -32.85 55.51 -43.63
C ASP A 259 -33.85 55.99 -42.58
N VAL A 260 -33.97 57.33 -42.41
CA VAL A 260 -34.91 57.98 -41.50
C VAL A 260 -36.27 58.07 -42.18
#